data_c90ee19b21ecb9bb70ae1244be94af0d
#
_entry.id   c90ee19b21ecb9bb70ae1244be94af0d
#
_cell.length_a   1.000
_cell.length_b   1.000
_cell.length_c   1.000
_cell.angle_alpha   90.00
_cell.angle_beta   90.00
_cell.angle_gamma   90.00
#
_symmetry.space_group_name_H-M   'P 1'
#
loop_
_entity.id
_entity.type
_entity.pdbx_description
1 polymer ?
#
loop_
_entity_poly.entity_id
_entity_poly.type
_entity_poly.pdbx_seq_one_letter_code
_entity_poly.pdbx_strand_id
1 'polypeptide(L)'
;TPDGRIVTTGDYKFDLTPIGPMADLYKMASLGEKGVDLLIGDSTNALNEGFSNSESVVDETLNEMFTKCKNNRIIIATFASNIYRVKHIFETCFKHNRKICIFGRSMENNINISLNGGYIDHKELLISPEEANNLKPNEVTILCTGSQGEPLAALSRISNGTHKQIKLRPDDVVIFSSSAIPGNALSI
;
A
#
# COMPACT_ATOMS: atom_id res chain seq x y z
N THR A 1 -15.28 29.83 8.16
CA THR A 1 -14.88 31.10 8.79
C THR A 1 -16.08 32.07 8.81
N PRO A 2 -16.05 33.14 9.61
CA PRO A 2 -17.10 34.16 9.52
C PRO A 2 -17.25 34.78 8.13
N ASP A 3 -16.16 34.85 7.36
CA ASP A 3 -16.10 35.55 6.08
C ASP A 3 -16.29 34.63 4.87
N GLY A 4 -16.41 33.33 5.07
CA GLY A 4 -16.61 32.40 3.95
C GLY A 4 -16.38 30.96 4.29
N ARG A 5 -16.66 30.08 3.33
CA ARG A 5 -16.49 28.63 3.42
C ARG A 5 -15.28 28.19 2.59
N ILE A 6 -14.32 27.60 3.26
CA ILE A 6 -13.15 27.01 2.64
C ILE A 6 -13.30 25.48 2.67
N VAL A 7 -13.09 24.84 1.56
CA VAL A 7 -13.09 23.37 1.44
C VAL A 7 -11.71 22.94 0.99
N THR A 8 -11.10 21.99 1.72
CA THR A 8 -9.89 21.29 1.28
C THR A 8 -10.22 19.82 1.08
N THR A 9 -9.77 19.26 -0.05
CA THR A 9 -10.02 17.84 -0.36
C THR A 9 -9.06 16.92 0.40
N GLY A 10 -7.87 17.40 0.76
CA GLY A 10 -6.74 16.50 1.00
C GLY A 10 -6.46 15.68 -0.25
N ASP A 11 -5.69 14.60 -0.14
CA ASP A 11 -5.55 13.61 -1.20
C ASP A 11 -6.88 12.88 -1.38
N TYR A 12 -7.37 12.75 -2.63
CA TYR A 12 -8.65 12.11 -2.86
C TYR A 12 -8.67 11.29 -4.17
N LYS A 13 -9.59 10.35 -4.21
CA LYS A 13 -9.91 9.57 -5.39
C LYS A 13 -11.41 9.27 -5.41
N PHE A 14 -12.07 9.55 -6.54
CA PHE A 14 -13.43 9.08 -6.76
C PHE A 14 -13.41 7.63 -7.28
N ASP A 15 -13.39 6.71 -6.35
CA ASP A 15 -13.47 5.29 -6.63
C ASP A 15 -14.88 4.80 -6.34
N LEU A 16 -15.56 4.27 -7.36
CA LEU A 16 -16.94 3.78 -7.22
C LEU A 16 -17.01 2.33 -6.75
N THR A 17 -15.87 1.63 -6.74
CA THR A 17 -15.74 0.27 -6.22
C THR A 17 -14.50 0.18 -5.29
N PRO A 18 -14.44 1.05 -4.27
CA PRO A 18 -13.29 1.09 -3.38
C PRO A 18 -13.29 -0.13 -2.45
N ILE A 19 -12.14 -0.41 -1.90
CA ILE A 19 -11.94 -1.43 -0.86
C ILE A 19 -12.35 -0.91 0.52
N GLY A 20 -12.25 0.40 0.69
CA GLY A 20 -12.66 1.11 1.91
C GLY A 20 -14.01 1.82 1.74
N PRO A 21 -14.33 2.75 2.63
CA PRO A 21 -15.52 3.59 2.49
C PRO A 21 -15.49 4.40 1.20
N MET A 22 -16.61 4.52 0.55
CA MET A 22 -16.77 5.43 -0.59
C MET A 22 -16.61 6.88 -0.15
N ALA A 23 -16.17 7.75 -1.08
CA ALA A 23 -16.22 9.19 -0.86
C ALA A 23 -17.66 9.63 -0.57
N ASP A 24 -17.85 10.49 0.43
CA ASP A 24 -19.15 11.02 0.80
C ASP A 24 -19.61 12.08 -0.21
N LEU A 25 -20.11 11.60 -1.36
CA LEU A 25 -20.61 12.45 -2.46
C LEU A 25 -21.79 13.30 -2.02
N TYR A 26 -22.62 12.81 -1.10
CA TYR A 26 -23.76 13.57 -0.57
C TYR A 26 -23.27 14.79 0.21
N LYS A 27 -22.28 14.62 1.07
CA LYS A 27 -21.66 15.74 1.81
C LYS A 27 -21.04 16.75 0.86
N MET A 28 -20.37 16.30 -0.20
CA MET A 28 -19.78 17.17 -1.22
C MET A 28 -20.85 17.98 -1.93
N ALA A 29 -21.92 17.35 -2.38
CA ALA A 29 -23.06 18.03 -3.01
C ALA A 29 -23.70 19.08 -2.07
N SER A 30 -23.93 18.69 -0.81
CA SER A 30 -24.47 19.60 0.22
C SER A 30 -23.55 20.81 0.50
N LEU A 31 -22.25 20.64 0.42
CA LEU A 31 -21.29 21.76 0.54
C LEU A 31 -21.38 22.69 -0.68
N GLY A 32 -21.51 22.12 -1.90
CA GLY A 32 -21.71 22.87 -3.13
C GLY A 32 -23.00 23.71 -3.12
N GLU A 33 -24.12 23.12 -2.67
CA GLU A 33 -25.40 23.83 -2.52
C GLU A 33 -25.31 25.04 -1.57
N LYS A 34 -24.51 24.90 -0.50
CA LYS A 34 -24.31 25.99 0.48
C LYS A 34 -23.35 27.09 -0.02
N GLY A 35 -22.72 26.89 -1.19
CA GLY A 35 -21.68 27.74 -1.73
C GLY A 35 -20.30 27.50 -1.09
N VAL A 36 -19.26 27.58 -1.90
CA VAL A 36 -17.86 27.44 -1.48
C VAL A 36 -17.08 28.62 -2.02
N ASP A 37 -16.47 29.41 -1.15
CA ASP A 37 -15.72 30.61 -1.52
C ASP A 37 -14.30 30.27 -1.96
N LEU A 38 -13.70 29.20 -1.39
CA LEU A 38 -12.38 28.74 -1.78
C LEU A 38 -12.33 27.21 -1.72
N LEU A 39 -11.92 26.61 -2.84
CA LEU A 39 -11.60 25.17 -2.94
C LEU A 39 -10.08 24.98 -3.06
N ILE A 40 -9.51 24.26 -2.12
CA ILE A 40 -8.10 23.81 -2.14
C ILE A 40 -8.13 22.32 -2.49
N GLY A 41 -7.91 22.02 -3.78
CA GLY A 41 -7.98 20.66 -4.32
C GLY A 41 -6.62 20.01 -4.51
N ASP A 42 -6.55 18.69 -4.33
CA ASP A 42 -5.40 17.90 -4.79
C ASP A 42 -5.28 18.01 -6.32
N SER A 43 -4.06 18.17 -6.79
CA SER A 43 -3.73 18.29 -8.21
C SER A 43 -2.55 17.40 -8.62
N THR A 44 -2.18 16.42 -7.80
CA THR A 44 -1.00 15.57 -8.00
C THR A 44 -1.00 14.88 -9.37
N ASN A 45 -2.15 14.40 -9.84
CA ASN A 45 -2.31 13.74 -11.12
C ASN A 45 -3.06 14.58 -12.18
N ALA A 46 -3.20 15.88 -11.98
CA ALA A 46 -4.02 16.74 -12.85
C ALA A 46 -3.52 16.80 -14.31
N LEU A 47 -2.23 16.54 -14.56
CA LEU A 47 -1.64 16.53 -15.90
C LEU A 47 -1.67 15.15 -16.57
N ASN A 48 -2.09 14.09 -15.85
CA ASN A 48 -2.19 12.75 -16.40
C ASN A 48 -3.56 12.57 -17.04
N GLU A 49 -3.57 12.27 -18.34
CA GLU A 49 -4.82 11.98 -19.06
C GLU A 49 -5.44 10.66 -18.60
N GLY A 50 -6.77 10.60 -18.64
CA GLY A 50 -7.54 9.40 -18.33
C GLY A 50 -8.03 9.33 -16.88
N PHE A 51 -8.25 8.11 -16.40
CA PHE A 51 -8.83 7.84 -15.09
C PHE A 51 -7.93 6.88 -14.29
N SER A 52 -7.87 7.07 -12.99
CA SER A 52 -7.24 6.10 -12.08
C SER A 52 -8.10 4.84 -11.99
N ASN A 53 -7.48 3.67 -12.11
CA ASN A 53 -8.17 2.40 -11.91
C ASN A 53 -8.71 2.28 -10.48
N SER A 54 -9.83 1.54 -10.32
CA SER A 54 -10.34 1.22 -8.99
C SER A 54 -9.36 0.38 -8.18
N GLU A 55 -9.41 0.51 -6.86
CA GLU A 55 -8.63 -0.36 -5.96
C GLU A 55 -9.04 -1.84 -6.08
N SER A 56 -10.28 -2.14 -6.47
CA SER A 56 -10.71 -3.53 -6.73
C SER A 56 -9.91 -4.21 -7.84
N VAL A 57 -9.52 -3.48 -8.90
CA VAL A 57 -8.67 -4.00 -9.97
C VAL A 57 -7.27 -4.36 -9.45
N VAL A 58 -6.76 -3.55 -8.51
CA VAL A 58 -5.46 -3.83 -7.89
C VAL A 58 -5.53 -5.09 -7.02
N ASP A 59 -6.64 -5.30 -6.31
CA ASP A 59 -6.88 -6.51 -5.52
C ASP A 59 -6.93 -7.77 -6.40
N GLU A 60 -7.68 -7.74 -7.49
CA GLU A 60 -7.73 -8.83 -8.46
C GLU A 60 -6.33 -9.16 -8.98
N THR A 61 -5.58 -8.14 -9.40
CA THR A 61 -4.20 -8.29 -9.89
C THR A 61 -3.28 -8.90 -8.82
N LEU A 62 -3.41 -8.46 -7.57
CA LEU A 62 -2.61 -9.00 -6.46
C LEU A 62 -2.91 -10.49 -6.24
N ASN A 63 -4.19 -10.88 -6.20
CA ASN A 63 -4.61 -12.29 -6.07
C ASN A 63 -4.10 -13.16 -7.25
N GLU A 64 -4.16 -12.64 -8.48
CA GLU A 64 -3.57 -13.32 -9.64
C GLU A 64 -2.06 -13.53 -9.49
N MET A 65 -1.33 -12.50 -9.06
CA MET A 65 0.12 -12.60 -8.85
C MET A 65 0.46 -13.64 -7.80
N PHE A 66 -0.28 -13.70 -6.68
CA PHE A 66 -0.08 -14.74 -5.65
C PHE A 66 -0.34 -16.14 -6.20
N THR A 67 -1.34 -16.29 -7.05
CA THR A 67 -1.64 -17.57 -7.72
C THR A 67 -0.54 -17.99 -8.69
N LYS A 68 -0.04 -17.05 -9.53
CA LYS A 68 1.06 -17.29 -10.47
C LYS A 68 2.37 -17.60 -9.77
N CYS A 69 2.63 -16.92 -8.65
CA CYS A 69 3.87 -17.03 -7.88
C CYS A 69 3.73 -17.94 -6.64
N LYS A 70 2.87 -18.96 -6.73
CA LYS A 70 2.54 -19.84 -5.61
C LYS A 70 3.73 -20.55 -4.96
N ASN A 71 4.83 -20.75 -5.70
CA ASN A 71 6.02 -21.44 -5.22
C ASN A 71 7.14 -20.49 -4.78
N ASN A 72 7.00 -19.19 -5.02
CA ASN A 72 8.03 -18.20 -4.79
C ASN A 72 7.84 -17.47 -3.45
N ARG A 73 8.91 -16.94 -2.88
CA ARG A 73 8.80 -15.91 -1.86
C ARG A 73 8.42 -14.60 -2.55
N ILE A 74 7.43 -13.91 -2.00
CA ILE A 74 6.92 -12.65 -2.56
C ILE A 74 7.41 -11.50 -1.67
N ILE A 75 7.95 -10.46 -2.29
CA ILE A 75 8.37 -9.22 -1.63
C ILE A 75 7.49 -8.11 -2.19
N ILE A 76 6.70 -7.46 -1.34
CA ILE A 76 5.79 -6.39 -1.77
C ILE A 76 6.28 -5.07 -1.18
N ALA A 77 6.53 -4.11 -2.06
CA ALA A 77 6.81 -2.74 -1.68
C ALA A 77 5.58 -1.85 -1.93
N THR A 78 5.16 -1.12 -0.90
CA THR A 78 4.03 -0.20 -0.98
C THR A 78 4.20 0.98 -0.03
N PHE A 79 3.33 1.97 -0.14
CA PHE A 79 3.26 3.08 0.81
C PHE A 79 2.74 2.62 2.17
N ALA A 80 3.48 2.91 3.23
CA ALA A 80 3.08 2.55 4.59
C ALA A 80 1.77 3.26 5.04
N SER A 81 1.43 4.39 4.43
CA SER A 81 0.22 5.16 4.72
C SER A 81 -1.03 4.64 4.03
N ASN A 82 -0.90 3.79 3.01
CA ASN A 82 -2.05 3.20 2.33
C ASN A 82 -2.57 1.97 3.09
N ILE A 83 -3.31 2.22 4.17
CA ILE A 83 -3.80 1.19 5.09
C ILE A 83 -4.72 0.18 4.38
N TYR A 84 -5.56 0.63 3.46
CA TYR A 84 -6.44 -0.28 2.71
C TYR A 84 -5.66 -1.23 1.81
N ARG A 85 -4.60 -0.76 1.17
CA ARG A 85 -3.69 -1.61 0.40
C ARG A 85 -2.99 -2.63 1.29
N VAL A 86 -2.52 -2.22 2.46
CA VAL A 86 -1.91 -3.13 3.46
C VAL A 86 -2.92 -4.15 3.94
N LYS A 87 -4.16 -3.74 4.26
CA LYS A 87 -5.25 -4.65 4.62
C LYS A 87 -5.45 -5.74 3.56
N HIS A 88 -5.53 -5.37 2.29
CA HIS A 88 -5.66 -6.33 1.19
C HIS A 88 -4.51 -7.31 1.08
N ILE A 89 -3.28 -6.84 1.31
CA ILE A 89 -2.11 -7.72 1.32
C ILE A 89 -2.25 -8.76 2.45
N PHE A 90 -2.75 -8.35 3.63
CA PHE A 90 -3.02 -9.28 4.74
C PHE A 90 -4.10 -10.30 4.38
N GLU A 91 -5.23 -9.86 3.83
CA GLU A 91 -6.32 -10.73 3.38
C GLU A 91 -5.86 -11.71 2.29
N THR A 92 -5.05 -11.24 1.33
CA THR A 92 -4.47 -12.08 0.28
C THR A 92 -3.50 -13.10 0.86
N CYS A 93 -2.63 -12.71 1.78
CA CYS A 93 -1.74 -13.63 2.47
C CYS A 93 -2.50 -14.69 3.26
N PHE A 94 -3.59 -14.30 3.93
CA PHE A 94 -4.47 -15.24 4.65
C PHE A 94 -5.09 -16.27 3.69
N LYS A 95 -5.69 -15.81 2.57
CA LYS A 95 -6.27 -16.68 1.53
C LYS A 95 -5.26 -17.68 0.95
N HIS A 96 -3.99 -17.26 0.82
CA HIS A 96 -2.91 -18.08 0.25
C HIS A 96 -2.05 -18.80 1.31
N ASN A 97 -2.47 -18.80 2.59
CA ASN A 97 -1.75 -19.44 3.70
C ASN A 97 -0.28 -18.97 3.84
N ARG A 98 -0.02 -17.68 3.66
CA ARG A 98 1.31 -17.09 3.78
C ARG A 98 1.45 -16.28 5.07
N LYS A 99 2.61 -16.38 5.69
CA LYS A 99 3.02 -15.51 6.79
C LYS A 99 3.58 -14.20 6.25
N ILE A 100 3.55 -13.15 7.07
CA ILE A 100 3.99 -11.81 6.70
C ILE A 100 5.14 -11.38 7.60
N CYS A 101 6.27 -11.05 6.99
CA CYS A 101 7.39 -10.41 7.66
C CYS A 101 7.51 -8.96 7.19
N ILE A 102 7.55 -8.02 8.12
CA ILE A 102 7.50 -6.59 7.82
C ILE A 102 8.88 -5.97 7.95
N PHE A 103 9.24 -5.08 7.00
CA PHE A 103 10.45 -4.27 7.07
C PHE A 103 10.18 -2.80 6.74
N GLY A 104 10.67 -1.94 7.61
CA GLY A 104 10.54 -0.49 7.52
C GLY A 104 9.76 0.09 8.70
N ARG A 105 10.41 0.99 9.44
CA ARG A 105 9.87 1.55 10.68
C ARG A 105 8.47 2.15 10.52
N SER A 106 8.24 2.91 9.45
CA SER A 106 6.92 3.49 9.19
C SER A 106 5.87 2.42 8.87
N MET A 107 6.24 1.35 8.15
CA MET A 107 5.35 0.23 7.87
C MET A 107 4.96 -0.50 9.15
N GLU A 108 5.95 -0.84 10.00
CA GLU A 108 5.72 -1.49 11.28
C GLU A 108 4.80 -0.67 12.19
N ASN A 109 5.06 0.64 12.32
CA ASN A 109 4.25 1.52 13.15
C ASN A 109 2.81 1.62 12.65
N ASN A 110 2.60 1.84 11.34
CA ASN A 110 1.27 1.99 10.77
C ASN A 110 0.46 0.69 10.86
N ILE A 111 1.11 -0.46 10.62
CA ILE A 111 0.46 -1.77 10.77
C ILE A 111 0.06 -2.03 12.22
N ASN A 112 0.94 -1.74 13.19
CA ASN A 112 0.63 -1.92 14.60
C ASN A 112 -0.55 -1.04 15.04
N ILE A 113 -0.59 0.22 14.62
CA ILE A 113 -1.72 1.13 14.89
C ILE A 113 -3.00 0.58 14.25
N SER A 114 -2.93 0.11 13.02
CA SER A 114 -4.08 -0.38 12.26
C SER A 114 -4.64 -1.69 12.83
N LEU A 115 -3.78 -2.60 13.27
CA LEU A 115 -4.18 -3.82 13.97
C LEU A 115 -4.85 -3.51 15.31
N ASN A 116 -4.28 -2.59 16.09
CA ASN A 116 -4.86 -2.19 17.38
C ASN A 116 -6.17 -1.42 17.21
N GLY A 117 -6.33 -0.69 16.12
CA GLY A 117 -7.55 0.04 15.77
C GLY A 117 -8.62 -0.79 15.06
N GLY A 118 -8.36 -2.08 14.77
CA GLY A 118 -9.30 -2.95 14.07
C GLY A 118 -9.47 -2.64 12.58
N TYR A 119 -8.53 -1.92 11.96
CA TYR A 119 -8.52 -1.64 10.52
C TYR A 119 -7.94 -2.80 9.69
N ILE A 120 -7.04 -3.56 10.29
CA ILE A 120 -6.41 -4.74 9.67
C ILE A 120 -6.69 -5.94 10.57
N ASP A 121 -7.05 -7.06 9.96
CA ASP A 121 -7.25 -8.34 10.61
C ASP A 121 -6.01 -9.24 10.42
N HIS A 122 -6.07 -10.47 10.96
CA HIS A 122 -5.05 -11.51 10.75
C HIS A 122 -3.67 -11.20 11.34
N LYS A 123 -3.64 -10.65 12.57
CA LYS A 123 -2.39 -10.42 13.32
C LYS A 123 -1.52 -11.67 13.45
N GLU A 124 -2.14 -12.84 13.46
CA GLU A 124 -1.48 -14.16 13.56
C GLU A 124 -0.61 -14.52 12.34
N LEU A 125 -0.72 -13.75 11.26
CA LEU A 125 0.16 -13.91 10.09
C LEU A 125 1.54 -13.29 10.29
N LEU A 126 1.68 -12.37 11.24
CA LEU A 126 2.94 -11.69 11.49
C LEU A 126 3.98 -12.63 12.11
N ILE A 127 5.16 -12.60 11.51
CA ILE A 127 6.31 -13.39 11.97
C ILE A 127 7.58 -12.54 12.04
N SER A 128 8.52 -13.00 12.85
CA SER A 128 9.85 -12.40 12.96
C SER A 128 10.71 -12.66 11.71
N PRO A 129 11.79 -11.90 11.50
CA PRO A 129 12.76 -12.17 10.44
C PRO A 129 13.44 -13.54 10.57
N GLU A 130 13.67 -14.02 11.78
CA GLU A 130 14.23 -15.33 12.05
C GLU A 130 13.29 -16.44 11.59
N GLU A 131 12.00 -16.33 11.93
CA GLU A 131 10.98 -17.27 11.48
C GLU A 131 10.84 -17.25 9.96
N ALA A 132 10.81 -16.06 9.34
CA ALA A 132 10.72 -15.90 7.90
C ALA A 132 11.88 -16.53 7.12
N ASN A 133 13.08 -16.57 7.71
CA ASN A 133 14.23 -17.22 7.10
C ASN A 133 14.19 -18.76 7.19
N ASN A 134 13.43 -19.31 8.12
CA ASN A 134 13.29 -20.75 8.36
C ASN A 134 12.11 -21.38 7.59
N LEU A 135 11.16 -20.57 7.10
CA LEU A 135 10.02 -21.03 6.33
C LEU A 135 10.38 -21.23 4.84
N LYS A 136 9.57 -22.03 4.17
CA LYS A 136 9.68 -22.22 2.71
C LYS A 136 9.32 -20.93 1.98
N PRO A 137 9.87 -20.71 0.76
CA PRO A 137 9.58 -19.51 -0.02
C PRO A 137 8.08 -19.24 -0.22
N ASN A 138 7.31 -20.29 -0.48
CA ASN A 138 5.87 -20.21 -0.72
C ASN A 138 5.03 -19.93 0.55
N GLU A 139 5.64 -19.98 1.72
CA GLU A 139 4.96 -19.72 3.01
C GLU A 139 5.17 -18.29 3.51
N VAL A 140 6.01 -17.49 2.82
CA VAL A 140 6.42 -16.16 3.28
C VAL A 140 6.11 -15.08 2.24
N THR A 141 5.53 -14.00 2.72
CA THR A 141 5.46 -12.70 2.03
C THR A 141 6.22 -11.66 2.86
N ILE A 142 7.08 -10.91 2.22
CA ILE A 142 7.79 -9.78 2.82
C ILE A 142 7.05 -8.51 2.42
N LEU A 143 6.64 -7.72 3.40
CA LEU A 143 6.01 -6.43 3.19
C LEU A 143 6.97 -5.32 3.63
N CYS A 144 7.30 -4.40 2.74
CA CYS A 144 8.32 -3.41 3.03
C CYS A 144 8.05 -2.02 2.44
N THR A 145 8.77 -1.04 2.96
CA THR A 145 8.86 0.31 2.38
C THR A 145 9.89 0.34 1.24
N GLY A 146 9.87 1.39 0.43
CA GLY A 146 10.85 1.61 -0.65
C GLY A 146 10.26 1.49 -2.05
N SER A 147 8.94 1.65 -2.17
CA SER A 147 8.25 1.59 -3.47
C SER A 147 8.56 2.77 -4.39
N GLN A 148 9.30 3.77 -3.90
CA GLN A 148 9.72 4.95 -4.67
C GLN A 148 11.25 5.02 -4.87
N GLY A 149 11.97 3.94 -4.58
CA GLY A 149 13.42 3.89 -4.74
C GLY A 149 14.20 4.72 -3.70
N GLU A 150 13.59 5.03 -2.55
CA GLU A 150 14.23 5.81 -1.50
C GLU A 150 15.47 5.06 -0.96
N PRO A 151 16.66 5.68 -0.96
CA PRO A 151 17.93 4.98 -0.71
C PRO A 151 18.02 4.27 0.66
N LEU A 152 17.35 4.82 1.68
CA LEU A 152 17.35 4.27 3.05
C LEU A 152 16.17 3.35 3.34
N ALA A 153 15.25 3.18 2.39
CA ALA A 153 14.10 2.31 2.56
C ALA A 153 14.49 0.83 2.60
N ALA A 154 13.58 0.00 3.11
CA ALA A 154 13.86 -1.40 3.30
C ALA A 154 14.16 -2.12 1.98
N LEU A 155 13.34 -1.91 0.92
CA LEU A 155 13.56 -2.55 -0.37
C LEU A 155 14.92 -2.19 -0.98
N SER A 156 15.30 -0.91 -0.96
CA SER A 156 16.59 -0.45 -1.51
C SER A 156 17.78 -1.11 -0.79
N ARG A 157 17.68 -1.29 0.53
CA ARG A 157 18.71 -2.00 1.30
C ARG A 157 18.71 -3.51 1.03
N ILE A 158 17.55 -4.10 0.79
CA ILE A 158 17.41 -5.51 0.41
C ILE A 158 18.04 -5.74 -0.97
N SER A 159 17.72 -4.89 -1.96
CA SER A 159 18.24 -5.00 -3.32
C SER A 159 19.76 -4.83 -3.40
N ASN A 160 20.31 -3.91 -2.62
CA ASN A 160 21.76 -3.66 -2.53
C ASN A 160 22.50 -4.65 -1.62
N GLY A 161 21.83 -5.64 -1.04
CA GLY A 161 22.42 -6.63 -0.14
C GLY A 161 22.86 -6.08 1.22
N THR A 162 22.53 -4.82 1.56
CA THR A 162 22.94 -4.15 2.81
C THR A 162 21.94 -4.33 3.95
N HIS A 163 20.78 -4.95 3.68
CA HIS A 163 19.81 -5.24 4.73
C HIS A 163 20.33 -6.35 5.65
N LYS A 164 20.29 -6.12 6.98
CA LYS A 164 20.94 -7.02 7.95
C LYS A 164 20.23 -8.37 8.13
N GLN A 165 18.92 -8.39 8.00
CA GLN A 165 18.07 -9.52 8.39
C GLN A 165 17.54 -10.34 7.20
N ILE A 166 17.48 -9.74 6.01
CA ILE A 166 16.93 -10.38 4.81
C ILE A 166 17.83 -10.11 3.61
N LYS A 167 17.94 -11.12 2.74
CA LYS A 167 18.65 -11.02 1.45
C LYS A 167 17.74 -11.50 0.33
N LEU A 168 17.91 -10.93 -0.86
CA LEU A 168 17.28 -11.43 -2.07
C LEU A 168 17.75 -12.84 -2.38
N ARG A 169 16.83 -13.65 -2.86
CA ARG A 169 17.09 -15.00 -3.40
C ARG A 169 16.80 -14.99 -4.90
N PRO A 170 17.41 -15.86 -5.71
CA PRO A 170 17.22 -15.88 -7.18
C PRO A 170 15.76 -16.01 -7.62
N ASP A 171 14.95 -16.74 -6.82
CA ASP A 171 13.54 -17.03 -7.17
C ASP A 171 12.54 -16.10 -6.46
N ASP A 172 13.01 -15.02 -5.82
CA ASP A 172 12.12 -14.03 -5.23
C ASP A 172 11.36 -13.26 -6.29
N VAL A 173 10.09 -13.01 -6.03
CA VAL A 173 9.24 -12.14 -6.86
C VAL A 173 9.03 -10.83 -6.13
N VAL A 174 9.42 -9.73 -6.76
CA VAL A 174 9.24 -8.37 -6.21
C VAL A 174 8.04 -7.71 -6.89
N ILE A 175 7.09 -7.27 -6.08
CA ILE A 175 5.89 -6.58 -6.53
C ILE A 175 5.94 -5.13 -6.02
N PHE A 176 5.93 -4.18 -6.95
CA PHE A 176 5.71 -2.77 -6.63
C PHE A 176 4.21 -2.50 -6.64
N SER A 177 3.62 -2.34 -5.46
CA SER A 177 2.19 -2.04 -5.31
C SER A 177 1.97 -0.53 -5.12
N SER A 178 2.57 0.24 -6.01
CA SER A 178 2.44 1.70 -6.13
C SER A 178 2.88 2.14 -7.52
N SER A 179 2.37 3.26 -7.99
CA SER A 179 2.90 3.94 -9.17
C SER A 179 4.09 4.81 -8.80
N ALA A 180 5.03 4.97 -9.72
CA ALA A 180 6.13 5.92 -9.54
C ALA A 180 5.59 7.35 -9.42
N ILE A 181 6.03 8.07 -8.40
CA ILE A 181 5.78 9.51 -8.30
C ILE A 181 6.64 10.21 -9.36
N PRO A 182 6.12 11.26 -10.05
CA PRO A 182 6.92 12.04 -10.99
C PRO A 182 8.29 12.42 -10.40
N GLY A 183 9.36 12.10 -11.13
CA GLY A 183 10.74 12.30 -10.68
C GLY A 183 11.42 11.07 -10.05
N ASN A 184 10.70 10.05 -9.63
CA ASN A 184 11.27 8.86 -8.99
C ASN A 184 11.46 7.67 -9.95
N ALA A 185 10.98 7.74 -11.17
CA ALA A 185 11.02 6.63 -12.13
C ALA A 185 12.43 6.04 -12.38
N LEU A 186 13.48 6.88 -12.29
CA LEU A 186 14.86 6.43 -12.45
C LEU A 186 15.44 5.76 -11.19
N SER A 187 14.79 5.90 -10.05
CA SER A 187 15.25 5.33 -8.76
C SER A 187 14.57 3.99 -8.47
N ILE A 188 13.51 3.65 -9.18
CA ILE A 188 12.77 2.40 -9.10
C ILE A 188 13.31 1.39 -10.12
#